data_bc706387c237dfb266431ae1478de515
#
_entry.id   bc706387c237dfb266431ae1478de515
#
_cell.length_a   1.000
_cell.length_b   1.000
_cell.length_c   1.000
_cell.angle_alpha   90.00
_cell.angle_beta   90.00
_cell.angle_gamma   90.00
#
_symmetry.space_group_name_H-M   'P 1'
#
loop_
_entity.id
_entity.type
_entity.pdbx_description
1 polymer ?
#
loop_
_entity_poly.entity_id
_entity_poly.type
_entity_poly.pdbx_seq_one_letter_code
_entity_poly.pdbx_strand_id
1 'polypeptide(L)'
;MEKKKMLKVVSSAMALTMLLAGCSSASNSSKGSKAAVEFKTAVDNGGNAVSGQQLKIGIASADPLTGMFNPVFYLQSTDNDVMKYTMAGAFPTDDANRLKQDDKEAPVMFHVDREKKEVTLTIHKDLKWSNGEDVKADDIVATYELMGNPKYTENVRYSDEYEVIEGMKEYHEGKAKNISGVVKKDDKTVVLKYKEIKPALLWGNGFVGEFLNKAQVEAASKDFTKFAEAELNKKPLSYGPYYLDKVVNGESVLAKANPYFYKKSDVKVPEIQFKVVSPAQASAVLKNGDVDLMDALTTGIWDGTKDAKNGTILGESDYYVSYVGFKLGKFNKEKGEVEVDPNAKAADKRVRQAFGYAVDWDQINEKIYKGLRFTPTGSGFYPPIVKMFHNKDGEKYTKNVEKAKKLLDEAGLKDTDGDGLREDKNGKKLTFNFAIRNVGQDFDQTLADTFVKSWKEVGLDVKLTDGKLMASKDWSQRVQADDPQIDIFQGAWGLGSNPNPSGLVGKTSPLNLQRYTTEELQKSLDAMGSSDMFDDAKLKDAYQKFDKQFREEAAWLPFSWQQQMTWVNKRVKTFDLAKLKTGEQKVYGLELTADAPAKN
;
A
#
# COMPACT_ATOMS: atom_id res chain seq x y z
N MET A 1 -43.16 2.30 -67.24
CA MET A 1 -43.43 3.75 -67.05
C MET A 1 -42.74 4.17 -65.81
N GLU A 2 -41.66 4.73 -66.01
CA GLU A 2 -41.23 6.13 -65.79
C GLU A 2 -41.00 6.48 -64.33
N LYS A 3 -39.76 6.60 -63.98
CA LYS A 3 -38.93 7.83 -63.93
C LYS A 3 -39.25 8.65 -62.66
N LYS A 4 -38.39 9.16 -61.91
CA LYS A 4 -36.99 9.68 -61.95
C LYS A 4 -36.62 10.11 -60.56
N LYS A 5 -35.37 9.88 -60.10
CA LYS A 5 -34.27 10.88 -60.01
C LYS A 5 -34.59 12.02 -59.02
N MET A 6 -33.77 12.46 -58.20
CA MET A 6 -32.35 12.78 -58.06
C MET A 6 -32.23 13.52 -56.71
N LEU A 7 -31.25 13.32 -55.98
CA LEU A 7 -29.85 13.86 -55.92
C LEU A 7 -29.69 15.20 -55.17
N LYS A 8 -28.68 15.20 -54.31
CA LYS A 8 -27.81 16.32 -53.93
C LYS A 8 -28.30 17.23 -52.77
N VAL A 9 -27.49 17.82 -51.96
CA VAL A 9 -26.05 17.98 -51.76
C VAL A 9 -25.91 18.95 -50.58
N VAL A 10 -24.99 18.68 -49.66
CA VAL A 10 -23.99 19.56 -49.05
C VAL A 10 -24.32 21.06 -48.90
N SER A 11 -24.13 21.58 -47.70
CA SER A 11 -23.18 22.69 -47.43
C SER A 11 -23.41 23.27 -46.04
N SER A 12 -22.41 23.20 -45.23
CA SER A 12 -21.66 24.26 -44.55
C SER A 12 -22.31 25.65 -44.55
N ALA A 13 -22.49 26.21 -43.38
CA ALA A 13 -22.22 27.64 -43.18
C ALA A 13 -21.93 27.94 -41.70
N MET A 14 -20.74 28.44 -41.48
CA MET A 14 -20.35 29.29 -40.37
C MET A 14 -21.31 30.47 -40.21
N ALA A 15 -21.57 30.85 -38.98
CA ALA A 15 -21.89 32.24 -38.68
C ALA A 15 -21.20 32.64 -37.37
N LEU A 16 -20.18 33.43 -37.56
CA LEU A 16 -19.48 34.28 -36.64
C LEU A 16 -20.42 35.44 -36.26
N THR A 17 -20.57 35.77 -34.97
CA THR A 17 -20.89 37.14 -34.58
C THR A 17 -20.16 37.49 -33.29
N MET A 18 -19.39 38.55 -33.41
CA MET A 18 -18.58 39.19 -32.39
C MET A 18 -19.38 40.18 -31.55
N LEU A 19 -18.84 40.41 -30.39
CA LEU A 19 -18.67 41.67 -29.62
C LEU A 19 -19.87 42.19 -28.84
N LEU A 20 -19.66 42.36 -27.54
CA LEU A 20 -19.33 43.64 -26.96
C LEU A 20 -18.82 43.53 -25.54
N ALA A 21 -17.86 44.41 -25.27
CA ALA A 21 -17.03 44.55 -24.10
C ALA A 21 -17.79 45.03 -22.86
N GLY A 22 -17.33 44.62 -21.68
CA GLY A 22 -17.67 45.21 -20.38
C GLY A 22 -16.59 44.89 -19.39
N CYS A 23 -15.95 45.90 -18.89
CA CYS A 23 -14.71 46.01 -18.11
C CYS A 23 -14.60 45.19 -16.82
N SER A 24 -13.41 44.67 -16.62
CA SER A 24 -12.54 44.71 -15.43
C SER A 24 -13.04 44.21 -14.08
N SER A 25 -12.53 43.08 -13.70
CA SER A 25 -11.87 42.87 -12.41
C SER A 25 -10.83 41.78 -12.59
N ALA A 26 -9.58 42.10 -12.29
CA ALA A 26 -8.46 41.20 -12.39
C ALA A 26 -8.59 40.09 -11.34
N SER A 27 -9.13 38.94 -11.72
CA SER A 27 -8.94 37.69 -11.02
C SER A 27 -7.68 37.05 -11.57
N ASN A 28 -6.64 36.97 -10.75
CA ASN A 28 -5.50 36.10 -11.02
C ASN A 28 -5.99 34.67 -11.22
N SER A 29 -6.25 34.30 -12.46
CA SER A 29 -6.45 32.91 -12.82
C SER A 29 -5.11 32.21 -12.67
N SER A 30 -4.94 31.45 -11.59
CA SER A 30 -3.92 30.43 -11.49
C SER A 30 -4.00 29.58 -12.76
N LYS A 31 -2.92 29.55 -13.54
CA LYS A 31 -2.77 28.61 -14.65
C LYS A 31 -3.05 27.22 -14.09
N GLY A 32 -4.09 26.57 -14.54
CA GLY A 32 -4.48 25.23 -14.07
C GLY A 32 -3.28 24.30 -14.09
N SER A 33 -3.03 23.63 -12.97
CA SER A 33 -2.03 22.58 -12.87
C SER A 33 -2.31 21.55 -13.96
N LYS A 34 -1.26 21.06 -14.65
CA LYS A 34 -1.40 19.94 -15.55
C LYS A 34 -1.96 18.75 -14.76
N ALA A 35 -2.94 18.06 -15.31
CA ALA A 35 -3.46 16.83 -14.73
C ALA A 35 -2.32 15.82 -14.52
N ALA A 36 -2.46 14.96 -13.50
CA ALA A 36 -1.55 13.84 -13.30
C ALA A 36 -1.44 13.00 -14.57
N VAL A 37 -0.29 12.33 -14.76
CA VAL A 37 -0.12 11.39 -15.87
C VAL A 37 -1.15 10.27 -15.73
N GLU A 38 -2.02 10.14 -16.71
CA GLU A 38 -2.99 9.04 -16.77
C GLU A 38 -2.33 7.85 -17.46
N PHE A 39 -2.28 6.73 -16.76
CA PHE A 39 -1.83 5.46 -17.32
C PHE A 39 -3.01 4.62 -17.79
N LYS A 40 -2.77 3.81 -18.82
CA LYS A 40 -3.65 2.69 -19.10
C LYS A 40 -3.52 1.67 -17.97
N THR A 41 -4.60 0.98 -17.66
CA THR A 41 -4.60 -0.14 -16.69
C THR A 41 -4.49 -1.49 -17.39
N ALA A 42 -4.60 -1.53 -18.72
CA ALA A 42 -4.54 -2.74 -19.51
C ALA A 42 -3.86 -2.52 -20.86
N VAL A 43 -3.30 -3.58 -21.40
CA VAL A 43 -2.77 -3.66 -22.77
C VAL A 43 -3.19 -4.95 -23.45
N ASP A 44 -3.55 -4.85 -24.74
CA ASP A 44 -3.69 -5.97 -25.65
C ASP A 44 -2.72 -5.74 -26.82
N ASN A 45 -1.68 -6.54 -26.87
CA ASN A 45 -0.65 -6.49 -27.92
C ASN A 45 -1.01 -7.39 -29.11
N GLY A 46 -2.08 -8.18 -29.00
CA GLY A 46 -2.49 -9.12 -30.05
C GLY A 46 -1.49 -10.25 -30.29
N GLY A 47 -1.57 -10.87 -31.47
CA GLY A 47 -0.65 -11.91 -31.91
C GLY A 47 -1.10 -13.34 -31.50
N ASN A 48 -0.47 -14.34 -32.10
CA ASN A 48 -0.71 -15.74 -31.81
C ASN A 48 0.17 -16.21 -30.66
N ALA A 49 -0.41 -16.92 -29.72
CA ALA A 49 0.32 -17.49 -28.60
C ALA A 49 1.34 -18.55 -29.06
N VAL A 50 2.54 -18.50 -28.51
CA VAL A 50 3.59 -19.50 -28.66
C VAL A 50 3.69 -20.28 -27.36
N SER A 51 3.50 -21.59 -27.41
CA SER A 51 3.53 -22.45 -26.23
C SER A 51 4.95 -22.75 -25.74
N GLY A 52 5.09 -23.10 -24.47
CA GLY A 52 6.35 -23.57 -23.90
C GLY A 52 7.35 -22.46 -23.55
N GLN A 53 6.98 -21.20 -23.65
CA GLN A 53 7.86 -20.08 -23.41
C GLN A 53 8.01 -19.75 -21.92
N GLN A 54 9.22 -19.34 -21.54
CA GLN A 54 9.53 -18.84 -20.20
C GLN A 54 9.14 -17.37 -20.07
N LEU A 55 8.41 -17.01 -18.99
CA LEU A 55 8.13 -15.64 -18.60
C LEU A 55 9.33 -15.09 -17.80
N LYS A 56 9.80 -13.90 -18.13
CA LYS A 56 10.92 -13.24 -17.48
C LYS A 56 10.44 -12.03 -16.69
N ILE A 57 10.64 -12.03 -15.38
CA ILE A 57 10.21 -10.97 -14.48
C ILE A 57 11.43 -10.29 -13.86
N GLY A 58 11.53 -8.98 -14.03
CA GLY A 58 12.51 -8.14 -13.36
C GLY A 58 11.96 -7.62 -12.02
N ILE A 59 12.76 -7.70 -10.97
CA ILE A 59 12.50 -7.10 -9.67
C ILE A 59 13.41 -5.89 -9.52
N ALA A 60 12.87 -4.67 -9.65
CA ALA A 60 13.64 -3.44 -9.53
C ALA A 60 13.95 -3.15 -8.06
N SER A 61 15.13 -3.53 -7.59
CA SER A 61 15.52 -3.34 -6.19
C SER A 61 17.03 -3.13 -6.04
N ALA A 62 17.42 -2.32 -5.04
CA ALA A 62 18.77 -2.25 -4.53
C ALA A 62 19.08 -3.38 -3.54
N ASP A 63 18.04 -3.95 -2.94
CA ASP A 63 18.16 -5.06 -2.00
C ASP A 63 18.17 -6.40 -2.73
N PRO A 64 19.06 -7.33 -2.35
CA PRO A 64 19.11 -8.66 -2.95
C PRO A 64 17.96 -9.54 -2.45
N LEU A 65 17.73 -10.67 -3.11
CA LEU A 65 16.93 -11.76 -2.57
C LEU A 65 17.62 -12.32 -1.31
N THR A 66 16.89 -12.46 -0.22
CA THR A 66 17.44 -13.06 1.01
C THR A 66 17.32 -14.59 1.00
N GLY A 67 16.46 -15.10 0.11
CA GLY A 67 16.16 -16.53 0.01
C GLY A 67 15.24 -17.03 1.11
N MET A 68 14.46 -16.13 1.73
CA MET A 68 13.41 -16.48 2.67
C MET A 68 12.05 -16.43 1.96
N PHE A 69 11.68 -17.52 1.31
CA PHE A 69 10.44 -17.64 0.53
C PHE A 69 9.26 -18.21 1.32
N ASN A 70 9.27 -18.00 2.63
CA ASN A 70 8.16 -18.39 3.49
C ASN A 70 7.07 -17.29 3.45
N PRO A 71 5.84 -17.56 2.97
CA PRO A 71 4.81 -16.54 2.80
C PRO A 71 4.33 -15.93 4.12
N VAL A 72 4.53 -16.61 5.23
CA VAL A 72 4.17 -16.11 6.57
C VAL A 72 5.33 -15.33 7.19
N PHE A 73 6.59 -15.71 6.95
CA PHE A 73 7.75 -15.22 7.69
C PHE A 73 8.81 -14.49 6.85
N TYR A 74 8.54 -14.16 5.59
CA TYR A 74 9.50 -13.44 4.74
C TYR A 74 9.93 -12.10 5.37
N LEU A 75 11.16 -11.66 5.07
CA LEU A 75 11.77 -10.43 5.61
C LEU A 75 11.75 -9.28 4.60
N GLN A 76 12.03 -9.58 3.34
CA GLN A 76 12.22 -8.59 2.30
C GLN A 76 11.10 -8.62 1.26
N SER A 77 10.75 -7.44 0.75
CA SER A 77 9.77 -7.32 -0.33
C SER A 77 10.21 -8.06 -1.61
N THR A 78 11.52 -8.12 -1.88
CA THR A 78 12.08 -8.85 -3.03
C THR A 78 11.74 -10.34 -3.01
N ASP A 79 11.78 -10.99 -1.83
CA ASP A 79 11.37 -12.39 -1.69
C ASP A 79 9.86 -12.54 -1.89
N ASN A 80 9.06 -11.59 -1.36
CA ASN A 80 7.62 -11.56 -1.58
C ASN A 80 7.26 -11.34 -3.05
N ASP A 81 8.05 -10.57 -3.79
CA ASP A 81 7.85 -10.36 -5.23
C ASP A 81 7.99 -11.65 -6.05
N VAL A 82 8.77 -12.63 -5.59
CA VAL A 82 8.78 -13.98 -6.16
C VAL A 82 7.53 -14.76 -5.75
N MET A 83 7.19 -14.72 -4.47
CA MET A 83 6.10 -15.53 -3.90
C MET A 83 4.73 -15.15 -4.45
N LYS A 84 4.44 -13.87 -4.65
CA LYS A 84 3.16 -13.40 -5.22
C LYS A 84 2.82 -13.99 -6.60
N TYR A 85 3.82 -14.44 -7.33
CA TYR A 85 3.64 -15.09 -8.63
C TYR A 85 3.65 -16.62 -8.55
N THR A 86 4.37 -17.19 -7.60
CA THR A 86 4.58 -18.64 -7.51
C THR A 86 3.59 -19.33 -6.58
N MET A 87 3.10 -18.62 -5.58
CA MET A 87 2.10 -19.13 -4.65
C MET A 87 0.71 -18.62 -5.04
N ALA A 88 -0.30 -19.47 -4.95
CA ALA A 88 -1.68 -19.00 -5.05
C ALA A 88 -2.11 -18.57 -3.66
N GLY A 89 -2.64 -17.37 -3.51
CA GLY A 89 -3.31 -16.98 -2.28
C GLY A 89 -4.39 -17.99 -1.93
N ALA A 90 -4.42 -18.47 -0.68
CA ALA A 90 -5.42 -19.44 -0.25
C ALA A 90 -6.85 -18.89 -0.39
N PHE A 91 -7.00 -17.57 -0.25
CA PHE A 91 -8.28 -16.90 -0.22
C PHE A 91 -8.36 -15.80 -1.28
N PRO A 92 -9.23 -15.95 -2.29
CA PRO A 92 -9.50 -14.87 -3.25
C PRO A 92 -10.20 -13.70 -2.54
N THR A 93 -10.00 -12.48 -3.12
CA THR A 93 -10.63 -11.26 -2.63
C THR A 93 -11.64 -10.69 -3.63
N ASP A 94 -12.56 -9.85 -3.14
CA ASP A 94 -13.47 -9.05 -3.94
C ASP A 94 -12.84 -7.70 -4.36
N ASP A 95 -13.61 -6.85 -5.05
CA ASP A 95 -13.17 -5.53 -5.52
C ASP A 95 -12.85 -4.54 -4.39
N ALA A 96 -13.32 -4.82 -3.18
CA ALA A 96 -12.98 -4.07 -1.97
C ALA A 96 -11.81 -4.69 -1.19
N ASN A 97 -11.12 -5.67 -1.77
CA ASN A 97 -10.07 -6.51 -1.17
C ASN A 97 -10.52 -7.30 0.08
N ARG A 98 -11.80 -7.56 0.23
CA ARG A 98 -12.31 -8.45 1.28
C ARG A 98 -12.19 -9.90 0.86
N LEU A 99 -11.89 -10.78 1.80
CA LEU A 99 -11.89 -12.22 1.60
C LEU A 99 -13.27 -12.66 1.09
N LYS A 100 -13.32 -13.33 -0.07
CA LYS A 100 -14.56 -13.88 -0.63
C LYS A 100 -15.04 -15.02 0.23
N GLN A 101 -16.27 -14.91 0.71
CA GLN A 101 -16.92 -15.99 1.45
C GLN A 101 -17.55 -16.99 0.48
N ASP A 102 -17.56 -18.25 0.89
CA ASP A 102 -18.27 -19.36 0.21
C ASP A 102 -17.86 -19.61 -1.25
N ASP A 103 -16.64 -19.18 -1.62
CA ASP A 103 -16.08 -19.45 -2.95
C ASP A 103 -15.57 -20.91 -3.02
N LYS A 104 -16.37 -21.77 -3.64
CA LYS A 104 -16.08 -23.20 -3.80
C LYS A 104 -14.90 -23.50 -4.74
N GLU A 105 -14.51 -22.54 -5.57
CA GLU A 105 -13.38 -22.64 -6.48
C GLU A 105 -12.06 -22.16 -5.86
N ALA A 106 -12.13 -21.59 -4.66
CA ALA A 106 -10.95 -21.16 -3.92
C ALA A 106 -10.10 -22.35 -3.47
N PRO A 107 -8.77 -22.20 -3.34
CA PRO A 107 -7.93 -23.22 -2.71
C PRO A 107 -8.43 -23.59 -1.32
N VAL A 108 -8.88 -22.60 -0.55
CA VAL A 108 -9.55 -22.81 0.74
C VAL A 108 -10.78 -21.90 0.79
N MET A 109 -11.93 -22.51 0.96
CA MET A 109 -13.19 -21.77 1.15
C MET A 109 -13.23 -21.18 2.56
N PHE A 110 -13.62 -19.91 2.65
CA PHE A 110 -13.71 -19.13 3.87
C PHE A 110 -15.17 -18.79 4.15
N HIS A 111 -15.66 -19.16 5.33
CA HIS A 111 -17.03 -18.87 5.77
C HIS A 111 -17.05 -18.31 7.18
N VAL A 112 -17.75 -17.21 7.39
CA VAL A 112 -17.88 -16.53 8.71
C VAL A 112 -19.28 -16.74 9.28
N ASP A 113 -19.37 -17.41 10.42
CA ASP A 113 -20.58 -17.49 11.26
C ASP A 113 -20.43 -16.51 12.44
N ARG A 114 -21.06 -15.35 12.31
CA ARG A 114 -20.96 -14.28 13.32
C ARG A 114 -21.65 -14.63 14.63
N GLU A 115 -22.74 -15.41 14.59
CA GLU A 115 -23.52 -15.78 15.77
C GLU A 115 -22.72 -16.77 16.64
N LYS A 116 -22.08 -17.74 16.00
CA LYS A 116 -21.21 -18.69 16.69
C LYS A 116 -19.81 -18.15 16.95
N LYS A 117 -19.45 -17.01 16.37
CA LYS A 117 -18.10 -16.44 16.39
C LYS A 117 -17.07 -17.43 15.82
N GLU A 118 -17.40 -18.10 14.72
CA GLU A 118 -16.59 -19.11 14.09
C GLU A 118 -16.26 -18.72 12.64
N VAL A 119 -15.07 -19.09 12.21
CA VAL A 119 -14.67 -19.09 10.79
C VAL A 119 -14.39 -20.54 10.40
N THR A 120 -15.11 -21.02 9.39
CA THR A 120 -14.86 -22.36 8.83
C THR A 120 -13.97 -22.23 7.59
N LEU A 121 -12.88 -22.97 7.59
CA LEU A 121 -11.94 -23.12 6.48
C LEU A 121 -12.11 -24.52 5.89
N THR A 122 -12.49 -24.58 4.61
CA THR A 122 -12.66 -25.86 3.91
C THR A 122 -11.69 -25.95 2.74
N ILE A 123 -10.72 -26.86 2.85
CA ILE A 123 -9.68 -27.08 1.84
C ILE A 123 -10.31 -27.73 0.61
N HIS A 124 -10.01 -27.20 -0.59
CA HIS A 124 -10.48 -27.80 -1.84
C HIS A 124 -10.02 -29.25 -1.94
N LYS A 125 -10.92 -30.15 -2.34
CA LYS A 125 -10.70 -31.61 -2.34
C LYS A 125 -9.46 -32.05 -3.12
N ASP A 126 -9.16 -31.35 -4.22
CA ASP A 126 -8.05 -31.66 -5.14
C ASP A 126 -6.77 -30.85 -4.85
N LEU A 127 -6.74 -30.10 -3.74
CA LEU A 127 -5.58 -29.28 -3.40
C LEU A 127 -4.42 -30.15 -2.92
N LYS A 128 -3.28 -30.04 -3.61
CA LYS A 128 -2.06 -30.80 -3.34
C LYS A 128 -0.84 -29.90 -3.22
N TRP A 129 0.10 -30.31 -2.41
CA TRP A 129 1.45 -29.76 -2.38
C TRP A 129 2.22 -30.11 -3.65
N SER A 130 3.28 -29.34 -3.94
CA SER A 130 4.15 -29.56 -5.12
C SER A 130 4.93 -30.88 -5.12
N ASN A 131 4.93 -31.62 -4.01
CA ASN A 131 5.46 -32.99 -3.91
C ASN A 131 4.38 -34.07 -4.18
N GLY A 132 3.12 -33.67 -4.44
CA GLY A 132 2.00 -34.56 -4.74
C GLY A 132 1.17 -35.01 -3.52
N GLU A 133 1.58 -34.66 -2.31
CA GLU A 133 0.81 -34.92 -1.09
C GLU A 133 -0.43 -34.02 -1.01
N ASP A 134 -1.49 -34.53 -0.39
CA ASP A 134 -2.71 -33.76 -0.17
C ASP A 134 -2.47 -32.64 0.87
N VAL A 135 -2.99 -31.44 0.61
CA VAL A 135 -3.10 -30.41 1.63
C VAL A 135 -4.18 -30.80 2.62
N LYS A 136 -3.85 -30.78 3.92
CA LYS A 136 -4.72 -31.23 5.00
C LYS A 136 -4.96 -30.16 6.05
N ALA A 137 -5.99 -30.34 6.83
CA ALA A 137 -6.32 -29.48 7.98
C ALA A 137 -5.17 -29.35 8.98
N ASP A 138 -4.34 -30.40 9.12
CA ASP A 138 -3.14 -30.38 9.95
C ASP A 138 -2.10 -29.34 9.50
N ASP A 139 -2.03 -29.01 8.20
CA ASP A 139 -1.13 -27.96 7.66
C ASP A 139 -1.57 -26.59 8.15
N ILE A 140 -2.88 -26.33 8.18
CA ILE A 140 -3.47 -25.10 8.72
C ILE A 140 -3.16 -24.99 10.21
N VAL A 141 -3.45 -26.04 10.99
CA VAL A 141 -3.19 -26.05 12.45
C VAL A 141 -1.71 -25.79 12.73
N ALA A 142 -0.81 -26.50 12.04
CA ALA A 142 0.63 -26.34 12.23
C ALA A 142 1.12 -24.93 11.90
N THR A 143 0.48 -24.25 10.94
CA THR A 143 0.83 -22.86 10.58
C THR A 143 0.45 -21.89 11.69
N TYR A 144 -0.75 -22.01 12.28
CA TYR A 144 -1.16 -21.20 13.43
C TYR A 144 -0.30 -21.48 14.67
N GLU A 145 0.03 -22.74 14.91
CA GLU A 145 0.91 -23.11 16.03
C GLU A 145 2.33 -22.57 15.84
N LEU A 146 2.89 -22.61 14.62
CA LEU A 146 4.20 -22.00 14.33
C LEU A 146 4.17 -20.50 14.57
N MET A 147 3.14 -19.81 14.06
CA MET A 147 3.02 -18.36 14.20
C MET A 147 2.89 -17.94 15.67
N GLY A 148 2.10 -18.64 16.46
CA GLY A 148 1.92 -18.38 17.90
C GLY A 148 3.01 -18.96 18.80
N ASN A 149 4.02 -19.64 18.27
CA ASN A 149 5.01 -20.37 19.08
C ASN A 149 5.86 -19.41 19.92
N PRO A 150 5.89 -19.56 21.26
CA PRO A 150 6.66 -18.67 22.13
C PRO A 150 8.18 -18.75 21.94
N LYS A 151 8.68 -19.79 21.31
CA LYS A 151 10.11 -19.97 21.00
C LYS A 151 10.53 -19.29 19.71
N TYR A 152 9.58 -18.87 18.88
CA TYR A 152 9.85 -18.13 17.66
C TYR A 152 9.98 -16.65 17.97
N THR A 153 11.21 -16.14 18.03
CA THR A 153 11.52 -14.75 18.44
C THR A 153 12.09 -13.91 17.30
N GLU A 154 12.45 -14.54 16.18
CA GLU A 154 12.96 -13.84 15.02
C GLU A 154 11.82 -13.47 14.06
N ASN A 155 11.82 -12.24 13.52
CA ASN A 155 10.84 -11.78 12.54
C ASN A 155 9.39 -12.10 12.95
N VAL A 156 9.05 -11.76 14.17
CA VAL A 156 7.76 -12.10 14.78
C VAL A 156 6.61 -11.48 13.99
N ARG A 157 5.71 -12.33 13.49
CA ARG A 157 4.44 -11.94 12.84
C ARG A 157 3.25 -11.99 13.80
N TYR A 158 3.45 -12.58 14.96
CA TYR A 158 2.45 -12.57 16.02
C TYR A 158 2.21 -11.14 16.51
N SER A 159 0.94 -10.79 16.68
CA SER A 159 0.51 -9.55 17.29
C SER A 159 -0.77 -9.81 18.10
N ASP A 160 -1.19 -8.84 18.89
CA ASP A 160 -2.43 -8.86 19.65
C ASP A 160 -3.70 -9.02 18.76
N GLU A 161 -3.60 -8.71 17.48
CA GLU A 161 -4.66 -8.98 16.50
C GLU A 161 -5.04 -10.47 16.41
N TYR A 162 -4.10 -11.38 16.66
CA TYR A 162 -4.37 -12.83 16.67
C TYR A 162 -4.91 -13.33 18.01
N GLU A 163 -4.81 -12.54 19.08
CA GLU A 163 -5.33 -12.89 20.41
C GLU A 163 -6.87 -12.94 20.48
N VAL A 164 -7.53 -12.48 19.42
CA VAL A 164 -8.99 -12.66 19.25
C VAL A 164 -9.39 -14.12 19.03
N ILE A 165 -8.45 -14.99 18.59
CA ILE A 165 -8.65 -16.43 18.50
C ILE A 165 -8.57 -17.01 19.92
N GLU A 166 -9.53 -17.87 20.29
CA GLU A 166 -9.57 -18.51 21.61
C GLU A 166 -8.29 -19.32 21.86
N GLY A 167 -7.68 -19.12 23.04
CA GLY A 167 -6.47 -19.83 23.46
C GLY A 167 -5.17 -19.43 22.76
N MET A 168 -5.20 -18.49 21.81
CA MET A 168 -3.99 -18.05 21.10
C MET A 168 -2.99 -17.36 22.05
N LYS A 169 -3.48 -16.45 22.91
CA LYS A 169 -2.64 -15.78 23.90
C LYS A 169 -2.02 -16.75 24.88
N GLU A 170 -2.82 -17.64 25.42
CA GLU A 170 -2.38 -18.64 26.40
C GLU A 170 -1.33 -19.59 25.80
N TYR A 171 -1.47 -19.93 24.52
CA TYR A 171 -0.49 -20.71 23.78
C TYR A 171 0.81 -19.91 23.57
N HIS A 172 0.71 -18.67 23.12
CA HIS A 172 1.88 -17.79 22.89
C HIS A 172 2.67 -17.53 24.18
N GLU A 173 1.98 -17.41 25.31
CA GLU A 173 2.61 -17.25 26.62
C GLU A 173 3.15 -18.56 27.22
N GLY A 174 3.02 -19.68 26.51
CA GLY A 174 3.47 -21.01 26.97
C GLY A 174 2.60 -21.62 28.07
N LYS A 175 1.42 -21.06 28.33
CA LYS A 175 0.45 -21.54 29.33
C LYS A 175 -0.45 -22.67 28.82
N ALA A 176 -0.53 -22.86 27.50
CA ALA A 176 -1.29 -23.92 26.85
C ALA A 176 -0.40 -24.68 25.86
N LYS A 177 -0.73 -25.97 25.63
CA LYS A 177 0.01 -26.83 24.70
C LYS A 177 -0.48 -26.71 23.27
N ASN A 178 -1.67 -26.20 23.05
CA ASN A 178 -2.34 -26.01 21.76
C ASN A 178 -3.23 -24.78 21.80
N ILE A 179 -3.63 -24.29 20.64
CA ILE A 179 -4.55 -23.16 20.48
C ILE A 179 -5.97 -23.73 20.50
N SER A 180 -6.72 -23.53 21.59
CA SER A 180 -8.05 -24.11 21.75
C SER A 180 -9.08 -23.66 20.69
N GLY A 181 -8.88 -22.46 20.11
CA GLY A 181 -9.72 -21.91 19.07
C GLY A 181 -9.36 -22.40 17.66
N VAL A 182 -8.28 -23.16 17.45
CA VAL A 182 -7.93 -23.74 16.13
C VAL A 182 -8.30 -25.22 16.14
N VAL A 183 -9.48 -25.57 15.61
CA VAL A 183 -10.09 -26.87 15.76
C VAL A 183 -10.15 -27.63 14.42
N LYS A 184 -9.36 -28.68 14.29
CA LYS A 184 -9.50 -29.64 13.19
C LYS A 184 -10.83 -30.40 13.35
N LYS A 185 -11.71 -30.34 12.35
CA LYS A 185 -12.97 -31.11 12.31
C LYS A 185 -12.78 -32.43 11.56
N ASP A 186 -12.10 -32.38 10.44
CA ASP A 186 -11.73 -33.52 9.61
C ASP A 186 -10.46 -33.20 8.82
N ASP A 187 -10.07 -34.03 7.85
CA ASP A 187 -8.82 -33.82 7.09
C ASP A 187 -8.85 -32.64 6.13
N LYS A 188 -10.01 -32.06 5.86
CA LYS A 188 -10.18 -30.90 4.95
C LYS A 188 -10.83 -29.70 5.61
N THR A 189 -11.20 -29.77 6.90
CA THR A 189 -11.96 -28.71 7.57
C THR A 189 -11.33 -28.31 8.88
N VAL A 190 -11.06 -27.01 9.01
CA VAL A 190 -10.65 -26.35 10.28
C VAL A 190 -11.69 -25.31 10.66
N VAL A 191 -12.05 -25.25 11.94
CA VAL A 191 -12.86 -24.18 12.51
C VAL A 191 -12.00 -23.34 13.43
N LEU A 192 -11.98 -22.03 13.16
CA LEU A 192 -11.36 -21.04 14.03
C LEU A 192 -12.45 -20.44 14.91
N LYS A 193 -12.26 -20.47 16.23
CA LYS A 193 -13.16 -19.85 17.21
C LYS A 193 -12.60 -18.55 17.70
N TYR A 194 -13.43 -17.52 17.66
CA TYR A 194 -13.06 -16.17 18.01
C TYR A 194 -13.77 -15.71 19.30
N LYS A 195 -13.09 -14.94 20.14
CA LYS A 195 -13.70 -14.22 21.26
C LYS A 195 -14.71 -13.20 20.75
N GLU A 196 -14.38 -12.55 19.62
CA GLU A 196 -15.19 -11.55 18.94
C GLU A 196 -14.88 -11.56 17.44
N ILE A 197 -15.88 -11.41 16.58
CA ILE A 197 -15.71 -11.20 15.14
C ILE A 197 -15.95 -9.73 14.80
N LYS A 198 -14.90 -9.08 14.28
CA LYS A 198 -14.93 -7.69 13.81
C LYS A 198 -14.88 -7.64 12.29
N PRO A 199 -15.41 -6.58 11.64
CA PRO A 199 -15.36 -6.41 10.19
C PRO A 199 -13.96 -6.51 9.60
N ALA A 200 -12.92 -6.06 10.33
CA ALA A 200 -11.52 -6.13 9.94
C ALA A 200 -11.05 -7.56 9.58
N LEU A 201 -11.71 -8.60 10.10
CA LEU A 201 -11.47 -9.99 9.72
C LEU A 201 -11.67 -10.22 8.20
N LEU A 202 -12.61 -9.53 7.58
CA LEU A 202 -12.84 -9.64 6.13
C LEU A 202 -11.66 -9.10 5.30
N TRP A 203 -10.79 -8.30 5.89
CA TRP A 203 -9.54 -7.82 5.29
C TRP A 203 -8.30 -8.56 5.81
N GLY A 204 -8.49 -9.67 6.48
CA GLY A 204 -7.42 -10.55 6.95
C GLY A 204 -6.84 -10.22 8.33
N ASN A 205 -7.43 -9.28 9.09
CA ASN A 205 -6.97 -9.01 10.46
C ASN A 205 -7.27 -10.17 11.40
N GLY A 206 -6.27 -10.58 12.16
CA GLY A 206 -6.39 -11.72 13.09
C GLY A 206 -6.57 -13.05 12.37
N PHE A 207 -6.06 -13.15 11.13
CA PHE A 207 -6.24 -14.29 10.25
C PHE A 207 -4.95 -14.60 9.47
N VAL A 208 -4.59 -15.88 9.34
CA VAL A 208 -3.42 -16.30 8.55
C VAL A 208 -3.88 -16.59 7.11
N GLY A 209 -3.37 -15.79 6.17
CA GLY A 209 -3.78 -15.84 4.77
C GLY A 209 -3.13 -16.92 3.92
N GLU A 210 -2.09 -17.58 4.42
CA GLU A 210 -1.33 -18.63 3.72
C GLU A 210 -0.99 -19.77 4.66
N PHE A 211 -0.85 -20.99 4.13
CA PHE A 211 -0.56 -22.17 4.93
C PHE A 211 0.76 -22.80 4.54
N LEU A 212 1.38 -23.47 5.51
CA LEU A 212 2.66 -24.13 5.39
C LEU A 212 2.51 -25.63 5.53
N ASN A 213 3.34 -26.40 4.83
CA ASN A 213 3.33 -27.84 4.95
C ASN A 213 3.76 -28.29 6.35
N LYS A 214 2.93 -29.08 7.03
CA LYS A 214 3.16 -29.52 8.41
C LYS A 214 4.51 -30.19 8.61
N ALA A 215 4.91 -31.09 7.71
CA ALA A 215 6.19 -31.80 7.86
C ALA A 215 7.39 -30.83 7.81
N GLN A 216 7.33 -29.81 6.93
CA GLN A 216 8.36 -28.77 6.90
C GLN A 216 8.30 -27.87 8.14
N VAL A 217 7.11 -27.55 8.66
CA VAL A 217 6.94 -26.81 9.93
C VAL A 217 7.54 -27.58 11.10
N GLU A 218 7.21 -28.86 11.24
CA GLU A 218 7.76 -29.72 12.30
C GLU A 218 9.29 -29.84 12.22
N ALA A 219 9.83 -29.97 11.00
CA ALA A 219 11.27 -30.02 10.78
C ALA A 219 11.97 -28.71 11.21
N ALA A 220 11.41 -27.56 10.81
CA ALA A 220 11.93 -26.23 11.14
C ALA A 220 11.82 -25.90 12.64
N SER A 221 10.77 -26.38 13.30
CA SER A 221 10.49 -26.13 14.72
C SER A 221 11.36 -26.95 15.69
N LYS A 222 12.17 -27.91 15.19
CA LYS A 222 13.09 -28.68 16.03
C LYS A 222 14.21 -27.82 16.63
N ASP A 223 14.66 -26.81 15.87
CA ASP A 223 15.74 -25.91 16.29
C ASP A 223 15.51 -24.50 15.74
N PHE A 224 14.88 -23.64 16.52
CA PHE A 224 14.59 -22.26 16.12
C PHE A 224 15.87 -21.40 15.93
N THR A 225 17.02 -21.80 16.44
CA THR A 225 18.29 -21.09 16.18
C THR A 225 18.75 -21.24 14.73
N LYS A 226 18.24 -22.23 14.01
CA LYS A 226 18.48 -22.50 12.59
C LYS A 226 17.25 -22.28 11.72
N PHE A 227 16.23 -21.63 12.25
CA PHE A 227 14.96 -21.48 11.55
C PHE A 227 15.13 -20.81 10.18
N ALA A 228 15.95 -19.76 10.06
CA ALA A 228 16.22 -19.06 8.81
C ALA A 228 16.80 -19.98 7.72
N GLU A 229 17.53 -21.02 8.12
CA GLU A 229 18.17 -21.99 7.21
C GLU A 229 17.28 -23.19 6.86
N ALA A 230 16.11 -23.30 7.52
CA ALA A 230 15.20 -24.42 7.31
C ALA A 230 14.68 -24.45 5.87
N GLU A 231 14.45 -25.65 5.33
CA GLU A 231 13.90 -25.86 3.98
C GLU A 231 12.53 -25.18 3.81
N LEU A 232 11.74 -25.11 4.87
CA LEU A 232 10.50 -24.35 4.95
C LEU A 232 10.66 -22.88 4.48
N ASN A 233 11.83 -22.28 4.70
CA ASN A 233 12.11 -20.90 4.32
C ASN A 233 12.83 -20.79 2.98
N LYS A 234 13.72 -21.73 2.67
CA LYS A 234 14.55 -21.70 1.45
C LYS A 234 13.83 -22.26 0.23
N LYS A 235 13.04 -23.30 0.42
CA LYS A 235 12.31 -24.02 -0.63
C LYS A 235 10.99 -24.57 -0.10
N PRO A 236 10.05 -23.68 0.29
CA PRO A 236 8.74 -24.12 0.79
C PRO A 236 8.00 -24.94 -0.27
N LEU A 237 7.30 -25.98 0.18
CA LEU A 237 6.33 -26.64 -0.67
C LEU A 237 5.20 -25.66 -1.00
N SER A 238 4.75 -25.68 -2.25
CA SER A 238 3.69 -24.79 -2.74
C SER A 238 2.46 -25.63 -3.13
N TYR A 239 1.27 -25.15 -2.80
CA TYR A 239 0.02 -25.63 -3.39
C TYR A 239 -0.44 -24.76 -4.57
N GLY A 240 0.34 -23.75 -4.91
CA GLY A 240 0.12 -22.81 -6.01
C GLY A 240 0.52 -23.34 -7.38
N PRO A 241 0.43 -22.50 -8.42
CA PRO A 241 0.70 -22.86 -9.81
C PRO A 241 2.17 -23.18 -10.10
N TYR A 242 3.08 -22.72 -9.24
CA TYR A 242 4.52 -22.94 -9.40
C TYR A 242 5.18 -23.42 -8.11
N TYR A 243 6.35 -24.02 -8.26
CA TYR A 243 7.30 -24.29 -7.18
C TYR A 243 8.66 -23.73 -7.53
N LEU A 244 9.50 -23.45 -6.52
CA LEU A 244 10.86 -22.96 -6.71
C LEU A 244 11.77 -24.12 -7.12
N ASP A 245 12.31 -24.07 -8.34
CA ASP A 245 13.22 -25.10 -8.86
C ASP A 245 14.67 -24.79 -8.53
N LYS A 246 15.14 -23.60 -8.90
CA LYS A 246 16.51 -23.13 -8.66
C LYS A 246 16.53 -21.72 -8.06
N VAL A 247 17.29 -21.55 -7.00
CA VAL A 247 17.53 -20.27 -6.35
C VAL A 247 19.03 -19.94 -6.45
N VAL A 248 19.35 -18.77 -6.98
CA VAL A 248 20.70 -18.19 -6.94
C VAL A 248 20.64 -17.04 -5.96
N ASN A 249 21.23 -17.23 -4.78
CA ASN A 249 21.17 -16.28 -3.68
C ASN A 249 21.52 -14.87 -4.10
N GLY A 250 20.68 -13.92 -3.72
CA GLY A 250 20.86 -12.49 -4.03
C GLY A 250 20.52 -12.09 -5.46
N GLU A 251 20.37 -13.02 -6.40
CA GLU A 251 20.38 -12.69 -7.83
C GLU A 251 19.08 -13.10 -8.56
N SER A 252 18.70 -14.38 -8.48
CA SER A 252 17.65 -14.89 -9.36
C SER A 252 16.96 -16.15 -8.83
N VAL A 253 15.72 -16.38 -9.32
CA VAL A 253 14.95 -17.58 -9.03
C VAL A 253 14.33 -18.11 -10.32
N LEU A 254 14.44 -19.43 -10.54
CA LEU A 254 13.66 -20.15 -11.53
C LEU A 254 12.52 -20.89 -10.83
N ALA A 255 11.30 -20.59 -11.21
CA ALA A 255 10.11 -21.31 -10.79
C ALA A 255 9.56 -22.13 -11.96
N LYS A 256 9.08 -23.35 -11.68
CA LYS A 256 8.47 -24.26 -12.66
C LYS A 256 7.02 -24.55 -12.33
N ALA A 257 6.22 -24.79 -13.34
CA ALA A 257 4.82 -25.16 -13.19
C ALA A 257 4.66 -26.39 -12.28
N ASN A 258 3.77 -26.27 -11.30
CA ASN A 258 3.47 -27.34 -10.36
C ASN A 258 2.60 -28.41 -11.06
N PRO A 259 3.11 -29.64 -11.26
CA PRO A 259 2.36 -30.70 -11.94
C PRO A 259 1.12 -31.17 -11.17
N TYR A 260 1.05 -30.85 -9.87
CA TYR A 260 -0.05 -31.21 -8.98
C TYR A 260 -1.02 -30.05 -8.71
N PHE A 261 -0.81 -28.90 -9.35
CA PHE A 261 -1.73 -27.77 -9.21
C PHE A 261 -3.13 -28.14 -9.70
N TYR A 262 -4.16 -27.91 -8.88
CA TYR A 262 -5.54 -28.37 -9.16
C TYR A 262 -6.16 -27.73 -10.43
N LYS A 263 -5.65 -26.56 -10.88
CA LYS A 263 -6.00 -25.90 -12.14
C LYS A 263 -4.84 -25.93 -13.15
N LYS A 264 -4.08 -27.01 -13.21
CA LYS A 264 -2.88 -27.10 -14.07
C LYS A 264 -3.16 -26.90 -15.57
N SER A 265 -4.35 -27.17 -16.06
CA SER A 265 -4.76 -26.89 -17.44
C SER A 265 -4.73 -25.41 -17.80
N ASP A 266 -4.86 -24.56 -16.81
CA ASP A 266 -4.90 -23.09 -16.98
C ASP A 266 -3.50 -22.49 -17.01
N VAL A 267 -2.47 -23.26 -16.64
CA VAL A 267 -1.07 -22.82 -16.67
C VAL A 267 -0.56 -22.82 -18.11
N LYS A 268 -0.39 -21.64 -18.68
CA LYS A 268 0.12 -21.45 -20.07
C LYS A 268 1.61 -21.19 -20.10
N VAL A 269 2.18 -20.67 -19.02
CA VAL A 269 3.60 -20.37 -18.85
C VAL A 269 4.23 -21.51 -18.03
N PRO A 270 5.09 -22.36 -18.62
CA PRO A 270 5.68 -23.50 -17.89
C PRO A 270 6.76 -23.10 -16.88
N GLU A 271 7.42 -21.95 -17.10
CA GLU A 271 8.53 -21.48 -16.26
C GLU A 271 8.49 -19.96 -16.09
N ILE A 272 8.86 -19.48 -14.90
CA ILE A 272 9.07 -18.08 -14.62
C ILE A 272 10.52 -17.89 -14.14
N GLN A 273 11.26 -17.00 -14.82
CA GLN A 273 12.58 -16.57 -14.39
C GLN A 273 12.47 -15.19 -13.72
N PHE A 274 12.78 -15.12 -12.45
CA PHE A 274 12.92 -13.85 -11.72
C PHE A 274 14.40 -13.42 -11.70
N LYS A 275 14.64 -12.12 -11.87
CA LYS A 275 15.97 -11.51 -11.78
C LYS A 275 15.89 -10.21 -11.02
N VAL A 276 16.75 -10.04 -10.01
CA VAL A 276 16.91 -8.74 -9.35
C VAL A 276 17.71 -7.82 -10.29
N VAL A 277 17.20 -6.61 -10.45
CA VAL A 277 17.77 -5.58 -11.34
C VAL A 277 17.94 -4.31 -10.52
N SER A 278 19.15 -3.78 -10.45
CA SER A 278 19.36 -2.51 -9.77
C SER A 278 18.53 -1.38 -10.43
N PRO A 279 17.97 -0.45 -9.68
CA PRO A 279 17.19 0.66 -10.26
C PRO A 279 17.93 1.46 -11.33
N ALA A 280 19.26 1.60 -11.19
CA ALA A 280 20.10 2.29 -12.16
C ALA A 280 20.19 1.56 -13.53
N GLN A 281 20.07 0.23 -13.54
CA GLN A 281 20.12 -0.59 -14.75
C GLN A 281 18.75 -0.88 -15.35
N ALA A 282 17.68 -0.69 -14.57
CA ALA A 282 16.32 -1.11 -14.94
C ALA A 282 15.88 -0.58 -16.31
N SER A 283 16.10 0.70 -16.59
CA SER A 283 15.72 1.29 -17.88
C SER A 283 16.43 0.64 -19.08
N ALA A 284 17.69 0.27 -18.94
CA ALA A 284 18.44 -0.44 -19.99
C ALA A 284 17.91 -1.86 -20.17
N VAL A 285 17.68 -2.59 -19.06
CA VAL A 285 17.10 -3.96 -19.06
C VAL A 285 15.76 -4.01 -19.78
N LEU A 286 14.88 -3.03 -19.52
CA LEU A 286 13.57 -2.93 -20.18
C LEU A 286 13.68 -2.66 -21.67
N LYS A 287 14.55 -1.71 -22.08
CA LYS A 287 14.77 -1.37 -23.49
C LYS A 287 15.43 -2.50 -24.28
N ASN A 288 16.36 -3.23 -23.66
CA ASN A 288 17.02 -4.36 -24.29
C ASN A 288 16.12 -5.59 -24.47
N GLY A 289 14.94 -5.60 -23.84
CA GLY A 289 14.07 -6.77 -23.86
C GLY A 289 14.63 -7.94 -23.05
N ASP A 290 15.26 -7.66 -21.91
CA ASP A 290 15.80 -8.71 -21.06
C ASP A 290 14.69 -9.34 -20.18
N VAL A 291 13.59 -8.61 -19.95
CA VAL A 291 12.43 -9.03 -19.15
C VAL A 291 11.09 -8.71 -19.83
N ASP A 292 10.08 -9.44 -19.47
CA ASP A 292 8.69 -9.25 -19.93
C ASP A 292 7.90 -8.30 -19.05
N LEU A 293 8.05 -8.48 -17.76
CA LEU A 293 7.33 -7.73 -16.73
C LEU A 293 8.33 -7.12 -15.74
N MET A 294 8.00 -5.94 -15.25
CA MET A 294 8.69 -5.32 -14.11
C MET A 294 7.70 -4.41 -13.39
N ASP A 295 7.42 -4.71 -12.13
CA ASP A 295 6.55 -3.93 -11.27
C ASP A 295 7.31 -2.83 -10.51
N ALA A 296 6.56 -1.95 -9.83
CA ALA A 296 7.09 -0.94 -8.91
C ALA A 296 8.14 -0.01 -9.55
N LEU A 297 7.89 0.43 -10.78
CA LEU A 297 8.79 1.34 -11.47
C LEU A 297 8.89 2.67 -10.71
N THR A 298 10.12 3.12 -10.47
CA THR A 298 10.38 4.45 -9.90
C THR A 298 10.21 5.56 -10.93
N THR A 299 10.12 6.82 -10.48
CA THR A 299 10.09 8.01 -11.36
C THR A 299 11.27 8.02 -12.35
N GLY A 300 12.48 7.63 -11.91
CA GLY A 300 13.66 7.56 -12.77
C GLY A 300 13.57 6.47 -13.84
N ILE A 301 13.06 5.29 -13.47
CA ILE A 301 12.86 4.18 -14.43
C ILE A 301 11.81 4.57 -15.48
N TRP A 302 10.69 5.16 -15.02
CA TRP A 302 9.65 5.68 -15.92
C TRP A 302 10.22 6.71 -16.90
N ASP A 303 10.96 7.69 -16.41
CA ASP A 303 11.54 8.75 -17.25
C ASP A 303 12.50 8.16 -18.29
N GLY A 304 13.27 7.16 -17.90
CA GLY A 304 14.17 6.44 -18.79
C GLY A 304 13.50 5.52 -19.82
N THR A 305 12.22 5.16 -19.63
CA THR A 305 11.53 4.13 -20.44
C THR A 305 10.23 4.58 -21.09
N LYS A 306 9.68 5.73 -20.72
CA LYS A 306 8.36 6.21 -21.20
C LYS A 306 8.22 6.28 -22.73
N ASP A 307 9.32 6.46 -23.46
CA ASP A 307 9.35 6.55 -24.92
C ASP A 307 9.74 5.23 -25.62
N ALA A 308 10.00 4.17 -24.85
CA ALA A 308 10.38 2.87 -25.40
C ALA A 308 9.23 2.25 -26.22
N LYS A 309 9.57 1.59 -27.33
CA LYS A 309 8.59 1.04 -28.27
C LYS A 309 8.34 -0.46 -28.09
N ASN A 310 9.14 -1.13 -27.29
CA ASN A 310 9.07 -2.57 -27.06
C ASN A 310 8.18 -3.00 -25.89
N GLY A 311 7.50 -2.04 -25.24
CA GLY A 311 6.56 -2.32 -24.15
C GLY A 311 5.64 -1.15 -23.84
N THR A 312 4.79 -1.35 -22.85
CA THR A 312 3.84 -0.36 -22.35
C THR A 312 3.98 -0.26 -20.83
N ILE A 313 3.98 0.96 -20.30
CA ILE A 313 3.87 1.19 -18.87
C ILE A 313 2.38 1.33 -18.54
N LEU A 314 1.90 0.42 -17.72
CA LEU A 314 0.58 0.49 -17.10
C LEU A 314 0.69 1.12 -15.72
N GLY A 315 -0.39 1.70 -15.21
CA GLY A 315 -0.38 2.27 -13.88
C GLY A 315 -1.75 2.30 -13.23
N GLU A 316 -1.73 2.20 -11.91
CA GLU A 316 -2.92 2.37 -11.07
C GLU A 316 -2.55 3.08 -9.78
N SER A 317 -3.54 3.61 -9.07
CA SER A 317 -3.31 4.18 -7.74
C SER A 317 -2.80 3.11 -6.78
N ASP A 318 -1.84 3.48 -5.93
CA ASP A 318 -1.28 2.62 -4.90
C ASP A 318 -1.90 2.94 -3.53
N TYR A 319 -1.70 2.04 -2.55
CA TYR A 319 -2.05 2.23 -1.13
C TYR A 319 -1.06 3.11 -0.35
N TYR A 320 -0.20 3.85 -1.04
CA TYR A 320 0.86 4.61 -0.41
C TYR A 320 0.55 6.10 -0.34
N VAL A 321 0.58 6.67 0.88
CA VAL A 321 0.37 8.10 1.13
C VAL A 321 1.63 8.73 1.74
N SER A 322 2.04 9.88 1.19
CA SER A 322 3.04 10.74 1.81
C SER A 322 2.36 11.92 2.50
N TYR A 323 2.86 12.30 3.66
CA TYR A 323 2.28 13.34 4.49
C TYR A 323 3.34 14.14 5.27
N VAL A 324 2.96 15.32 5.71
CA VAL A 324 3.67 16.09 6.73
C VAL A 324 2.93 15.90 8.04
N GLY A 325 3.61 15.43 9.07
CA GLY A 325 3.07 15.21 10.42
C GLY A 325 3.66 16.18 11.44
N PHE A 326 2.94 16.38 12.54
CA PHE A 326 3.35 17.24 13.65
C PHE A 326 3.57 16.41 14.89
N LYS A 327 4.62 16.70 15.68
CA LYS A 327 4.84 16.09 16.99
C LYS A 327 4.00 16.81 18.02
N LEU A 328 2.94 16.16 18.49
CA LEU A 328 1.92 16.75 19.36
C LEU A 328 1.85 16.08 20.74
N GLY A 329 2.86 15.28 21.08
CA GLY A 329 2.91 14.56 22.35
C GLY A 329 3.98 13.47 22.35
N LYS A 330 3.78 12.44 23.16
CA LYS A 330 4.68 11.29 23.29
C LYS A 330 3.88 9.98 23.39
N PHE A 331 4.56 8.85 23.17
CA PHE A 331 3.99 7.53 23.46
C PHE A 331 4.44 7.08 24.86
N ASN A 332 3.49 6.94 25.77
CA ASN A 332 3.76 6.40 27.10
C ASN A 332 3.85 4.88 27.04
N LYS A 333 5.06 4.34 27.10
CA LYS A 333 5.31 2.89 26.99
C LYS A 333 4.74 2.09 28.18
N GLU A 334 4.63 2.70 29.36
CA GLU A 334 4.09 2.01 30.56
C GLU A 334 2.58 1.85 30.46
N LYS A 335 1.89 2.88 29.96
CA LYS A 335 0.42 2.87 29.74
C LYS A 335 0.04 2.23 28.40
N GLY A 336 0.98 2.10 27.45
CA GLY A 336 0.71 1.65 26.09
C GLY A 336 -0.15 2.63 25.27
N GLU A 337 -0.08 3.94 25.54
CA GLU A 337 -0.94 4.92 24.90
C GLU A 337 -0.26 6.26 24.60
N VAL A 338 -0.83 6.98 23.66
CA VAL A 338 -0.45 8.35 23.29
C VAL A 338 -0.88 9.34 24.38
N GLU A 339 0.04 10.17 24.81
CA GLU A 339 -0.20 11.34 25.67
C GLU A 339 0.01 12.61 24.84
N VAL A 340 -1.08 13.35 24.60
CA VAL A 340 -1.06 14.60 23.84
C VAL A 340 -0.50 15.72 24.71
N ASP A 341 0.42 16.55 24.14
CA ASP A 341 0.96 17.73 24.81
C ASP A 341 0.20 18.99 24.35
N PRO A 342 -0.59 19.62 25.22
CA PRO A 342 -1.31 20.85 24.87
C PRO A 342 -0.38 22.06 24.65
N ASN A 343 0.91 21.96 25.01
CA ASN A 343 1.92 22.99 24.83
C ASN A 343 2.85 22.76 23.64
N ALA A 344 2.60 21.71 22.84
CA ALA A 344 3.35 21.49 21.60
C ALA A 344 3.22 22.72 20.69
N LYS A 345 4.31 23.09 19.99
CA LYS A 345 4.33 24.32 19.14
C LYS A 345 3.18 24.37 18.13
N ALA A 346 2.74 23.22 17.63
CA ALA A 346 1.62 23.09 16.71
C ALA A 346 0.36 22.49 17.39
N ALA A 347 0.17 22.65 18.70
CA ALA A 347 -0.99 22.12 19.44
C ALA A 347 -2.32 22.68 18.92
N ASP A 348 -2.35 23.99 18.55
CA ASP A 348 -3.52 24.59 17.93
C ASP A 348 -3.69 24.10 16.48
N LYS A 349 -4.85 23.50 16.18
CA LYS A 349 -5.12 22.98 14.84
C LYS A 349 -5.11 24.04 13.74
N ARG A 350 -5.38 25.31 14.06
CA ARG A 350 -5.32 26.42 13.11
C ARG A 350 -3.90 26.62 12.60
N VAL A 351 -2.89 26.43 13.46
CA VAL A 351 -1.48 26.44 13.06
C VAL A 351 -1.20 25.31 12.08
N ARG A 352 -1.62 24.09 12.38
CA ARG A 352 -1.45 22.94 11.49
C ARG A 352 -2.15 23.12 10.14
N GLN A 353 -3.38 23.63 10.16
CA GLN A 353 -4.12 23.95 8.94
C GLN A 353 -3.42 25.04 8.12
N ALA A 354 -2.83 26.04 8.77
CA ALA A 354 -2.06 27.08 8.07
C ALA A 354 -0.85 26.52 7.33
N PHE A 355 -0.13 25.54 7.92
CA PHE A 355 0.92 24.79 7.22
C PHE A 355 0.38 24.15 5.94
N GLY A 356 -0.84 23.59 5.98
CA GLY A 356 -1.49 22.96 4.83
C GLY A 356 -1.86 23.95 3.72
N TYR A 357 -2.42 25.11 4.08
CA TYR A 357 -2.81 26.15 3.12
C TYR A 357 -1.63 26.97 2.57
N ALA A 358 -0.46 26.91 3.19
CA ALA A 358 0.72 27.61 2.70
C ALA A 358 1.37 26.97 1.47
N VAL A 359 1.15 25.66 1.24
CA VAL A 359 1.87 24.88 0.23
C VAL A 359 1.00 24.63 -1.01
N ASP A 360 1.61 24.71 -2.18
CA ASP A 360 1.03 24.27 -3.44
C ASP A 360 1.35 22.79 -3.68
N TRP A 361 0.48 21.92 -3.15
CA TRP A 361 0.63 20.46 -3.22
C TRP A 361 0.51 19.92 -4.65
N ASP A 362 -0.35 20.53 -5.47
CA ASP A 362 -0.50 20.13 -6.88
C ASP A 362 0.78 20.44 -7.66
N GLN A 363 1.43 21.59 -7.39
CA GLN A 363 2.70 21.94 -8.01
C GLN A 363 3.84 20.98 -7.59
N ILE A 364 3.86 20.53 -6.34
CA ILE A 364 4.82 19.50 -5.88
C ILE A 364 4.63 18.22 -6.70
N ASN A 365 3.38 17.73 -6.81
CA ASN A 365 3.10 16.52 -7.55
C ASN A 365 3.37 16.66 -9.06
N GLU A 366 3.07 17.82 -9.65
CA GLU A 366 3.34 18.11 -11.06
C GLU A 366 4.86 18.21 -11.35
N LYS A 367 5.59 19.02 -10.58
CA LYS A 367 6.97 19.40 -10.94
C LYS A 367 8.03 18.50 -10.32
N ILE A 368 7.88 18.15 -9.04
CA ILE A 368 8.84 17.32 -8.33
C ILE A 368 8.62 15.85 -8.69
N TYR A 369 7.36 15.39 -8.66
CA TYR A 369 7.02 14.01 -9.01
C TYR A 369 6.61 13.83 -10.47
N LYS A 370 6.83 14.84 -11.35
CA LYS A 370 6.61 14.78 -12.80
C LYS A 370 5.17 14.38 -13.20
N GLY A 371 4.19 14.67 -12.36
CA GLY A 371 2.80 14.27 -12.56
C GLY A 371 2.49 12.80 -12.29
N LEU A 372 3.43 12.04 -11.73
CA LEU A 372 3.26 10.63 -11.41
C LEU A 372 2.56 10.37 -10.07
N ARG A 373 2.13 11.43 -9.41
CA ARG A 373 1.44 11.36 -8.12
C ARG A 373 0.24 12.28 -8.08
N PHE A 374 -0.71 11.98 -7.18
CA PHE A 374 -1.92 12.76 -7.00
C PHE A 374 -1.90 13.50 -5.67
N THR A 375 -2.52 14.70 -5.63
CA THR A 375 -2.79 15.37 -4.37
C THR A 375 -3.98 14.72 -3.67
N PRO A 376 -3.80 14.19 -2.44
CA PRO A 376 -4.86 13.53 -1.71
C PRO A 376 -6.03 14.45 -1.36
N THR A 377 -7.22 13.86 -1.31
CA THR A 377 -8.42 14.43 -0.70
C THR A 377 -8.60 13.88 0.71
N GLY A 378 -9.38 14.56 1.55
CA GLY A 378 -9.65 14.13 2.92
C GLY A 378 -8.40 13.99 3.76
N SER A 379 -8.34 12.93 4.55
CA SER A 379 -7.19 12.57 5.39
C SER A 379 -6.04 11.89 4.63
N GLY A 380 -6.29 11.47 3.40
CA GLY A 380 -5.35 10.72 2.59
C GLY A 380 -5.33 9.21 2.82
N PHE A 381 -6.16 8.68 3.72
CA PHE A 381 -6.22 7.24 4.00
C PHE A 381 -6.89 6.41 2.89
N TYR A 382 -7.68 7.04 2.02
CA TYR A 382 -8.52 6.33 1.04
C TYR A 382 -8.19 6.75 -0.39
N PRO A 383 -7.03 6.31 -0.94
CA PRO A 383 -6.67 6.58 -2.33
C PRO A 383 -7.67 5.90 -3.30
N PRO A 384 -7.66 6.27 -4.59
CA PRO A 384 -8.62 5.74 -5.57
C PRO A 384 -8.71 4.23 -5.69
N ILE A 385 -7.65 3.51 -5.32
CA ILE A 385 -7.64 2.03 -5.30
C ILE A 385 -8.58 1.47 -4.22
N VAL A 386 -8.83 2.22 -3.14
CA VAL A 386 -9.77 1.84 -2.07
C VAL A 386 -11.18 2.29 -2.46
N LYS A 387 -11.72 1.73 -3.54
CA LYS A 387 -12.95 2.19 -4.22
C LYS A 387 -14.13 2.42 -3.28
N MET A 388 -14.32 1.54 -2.29
CA MET A 388 -15.47 1.58 -1.37
C MET A 388 -15.46 2.84 -0.49
N PHE A 389 -14.30 3.31 -0.08
CA PHE A 389 -14.14 4.41 0.89
C PHE A 389 -13.58 5.69 0.27
N HIS A 390 -13.03 5.61 -0.95
CA HIS A 390 -12.49 6.77 -1.63
C HIS A 390 -13.58 7.83 -1.86
N ASN A 391 -13.33 9.05 -1.39
CA ASN A 391 -14.17 10.21 -1.64
C ASN A 391 -13.49 11.15 -2.65
N LYS A 392 -13.85 11.01 -3.93
CA LYS A 392 -13.31 11.85 -5.02
C LYS A 392 -13.62 13.33 -4.85
N ASP A 393 -14.74 13.65 -4.18
CA ASP A 393 -15.23 15.01 -3.95
C ASP A 393 -14.78 15.54 -2.57
N GLY A 394 -13.95 14.78 -1.85
CA GLY A 394 -13.40 15.16 -0.57
C GLY A 394 -12.52 16.41 -0.70
N GLU A 395 -12.57 17.27 0.32
CA GLU A 395 -11.73 18.47 0.34
C GLU A 395 -10.25 18.13 0.37
N LYS A 396 -9.45 18.87 -0.37
CA LYS A 396 -7.98 18.88 -0.29
C LYS A 396 -7.47 20.23 0.21
N TYR A 397 -6.25 20.24 0.76
CA TYR A 397 -5.58 21.51 1.01
C TYR A 397 -5.18 22.10 -0.33
N THR A 398 -5.64 23.35 -0.60
CA THR A 398 -5.26 24.12 -1.79
C THR A 398 -4.55 25.36 -1.32
N LYS A 399 -3.42 25.73 -1.95
CA LYS A 399 -2.65 26.90 -1.55
C LYS A 399 -3.54 28.14 -1.44
N ASN A 400 -3.54 28.74 -0.26
CA ASN A 400 -4.23 29.98 0.05
C ASN A 400 -3.47 30.72 1.15
N VAL A 401 -2.53 31.58 0.74
CA VAL A 401 -1.64 32.34 1.63
C VAL A 401 -2.42 33.21 2.59
N GLU A 402 -3.48 33.88 2.12
CA GLU A 402 -4.27 34.77 2.98
C GLU A 402 -5.05 34.00 4.05
N LYS A 403 -5.62 32.82 3.68
CA LYS A 403 -6.26 31.95 4.65
C LYS A 403 -5.25 31.42 5.68
N ALA A 404 -4.06 31.03 5.24
CA ALA A 404 -3.00 30.57 6.14
C ALA A 404 -2.60 31.66 7.14
N LYS A 405 -2.35 32.88 6.66
CA LYS A 405 -2.02 34.04 7.52
C LYS A 405 -3.14 34.34 8.52
N LYS A 406 -4.39 34.34 8.06
CA LYS A 406 -5.56 34.56 8.94
C LYS A 406 -5.64 33.51 10.05
N LEU A 407 -5.45 32.21 9.73
CA LEU A 407 -5.45 31.15 10.74
C LEU A 407 -4.34 31.32 11.78
N LEU A 408 -3.16 31.76 11.36
CA LEU A 408 -2.05 32.07 12.27
C LEU A 408 -2.36 33.28 13.16
N ASP A 409 -2.96 34.33 12.61
CA ASP A 409 -3.41 35.53 13.39
C ASP A 409 -4.44 35.14 14.45
N GLU A 410 -5.43 34.29 14.06
CA GLU A 410 -6.46 33.75 14.97
C GLU A 410 -5.87 32.83 16.04
N ALA A 411 -4.77 32.13 15.75
CA ALA A 411 -4.04 31.30 16.70
C ALA A 411 -3.12 32.14 17.62
N GLY A 412 -3.03 33.46 17.39
CA GLY A 412 -2.21 34.39 18.18
C GLY A 412 -0.73 34.45 17.78
N LEU A 413 -0.36 33.89 16.64
CA LEU A 413 0.99 33.98 16.08
C LEU A 413 1.07 35.24 15.19
N LYS A 414 1.86 36.21 15.58
CA LYS A 414 1.97 37.52 14.89
C LYS A 414 3.42 37.92 14.73
N ASP A 415 3.75 38.56 13.62
CA ASP A 415 5.03 39.27 13.44
C ASP A 415 4.99 40.53 14.27
N THR A 416 5.69 40.55 15.39
CA THR A 416 5.68 41.62 16.37
C THR A 416 6.93 42.51 16.31
N ASP A 417 8.03 42.02 15.71
CA ASP A 417 9.28 42.76 15.57
C ASP A 417 9.55 43.25 14.12
N GLY A 418 8.71 42.84 13.15
CA GLY A 418 8.76 43.30 11.76
C GLY A 418 9.81 42.55 10.92
N ASP A 419 10.33 41.43 11.37
CA ASP A 419 11.34 40.64 10.63
C ASP A 419 10.71 39.71 9.55
N GLY A 420 9.38 39.67 9.45
CA GLY A 420 8.61 38.87 8.51
C GLY A 420 8.34 37.47 9.00
N LEU A 421 8.75 37.13 10.21
CA LEU A 421 8.47 35.85 10.88
C LEU A 421 7.53 36.09 12.07
N ARG A 422 6.78 35.06 12.43
CA ARG A 422 5.77 35.17 13.49
C ARG A 422 6.29 34.63 14.82
N GLU A 423 6.08 35.40 15.87
CA GLU A 423 6.30 34.98 17.23
C GLU A 423 5.12 34.18 17.78
N ASP A 424 5.37 33.50 18.91
CA ASP A 424 4.33 32.86 19.70
C ASP A 424 3.41 33.91 20.37
N LYS A 425 2.34 33.47 21.01
CA LYS A 425 1.37 34.31 21.74
C LYS A 425 1.98 35.19 22.84
N ASN A 426 3.22 34.88 23.24
CA ASN A 426 3.96 35.65 24.27
C ASN A 426 5.04 36.54 23.65
N GLY A 427 5.09 36.68 22.32
CA GLY A 427 6.07 37.47 21.61
C GLY A 427 7.47 36.87 21.56
N LYS A 428 7.60 35.55 21.77
CA LYS A 428 8.89 34.84 21.64
C LYS A 428 9.04 34.24 20.25
N LYS A 429 10.27 34.31 19.72
CA LYS A 429 10.60 33.66 18.45
C LYS A 429 10.21 32.21 18.45
N LEU A 430 9.46 31.80 17.42
CA LEU A 430 8.90 30.44 17.26
C LEU A 430 9.52 29.79 16.03
N THR A 431 10.53 28.95 16.26
CA THR A 431 11.14 28.13 15.20
C THR A 431 10.62 26.69 15.27
N PHE A 432 10.23 26.14 14.12
CA PHE A 432 9.87 24.74 13.97
C PHE A 432 11.03 23.95 13.33
N ASN A 433 11.39 22.83 13.94
CA ASN A 433 12.41 21.93 13.40
C ASN A 433 11.73 20.84 12.56
N PHE A 434 12.11 20.73 11.30
CA PHE A 434 11.52 19.84 10.31
C PHE A 434 12.44 18.68 9.97
N ALA A 435 12.04 17.47 10.32
CA ALA A 435 12.73 16.22 9.97
C ALA A 435 12.20 15.67 8.63
N ILE A 436 13.00 15.75 7.60
CA ILE A 436 12.72 15.19 6.28
C ILE A 436 13.83 14.24 5.85
N ARG A 437 13.45 13.12 5.22
CA ARG A 437 14.38 12.04 4.87
C ARG A 437 15.15 12.33 3.60
N ASN A 438 16.41 11.88 3.59
CA ASN A 438 17.14 11.57 2.38
C ASN A 438 16.82 10.12 1.99
N VAL A 439 16.08 9.92 0.91
CA VAL A 439 15.74 8.60 0.37
C VAL A 439 16.51 8.29 -0.93
N GLY A 440 17.53 9.11 -1.22
CA GLY A 440 18.43 8.91 -2.37
C GLY A 440 17.82 9.35 -3.70
N GLN A 441 16.82 10.24 -3.68
CA GLN A 441 16.24 10.77 -4.90
C GLN A 441 16.82 12.16 -5.20
N ASP A 442 17.04 12.46 -6.47
CA ASP A 442 17.59 13.74 -6.94
C ASP A 442 16.78 14.95 -6.48
N PHE A 443 15.52 14.75 -6.17
CA PHE A 443 14.59 15.80 -5.77
C PHE A 443 14.45 15.97 -4.24
N ASP A 444 15.08 15.17 -3.41
CA ASP A 444 14.86 15.19 -1.94
C ASP A 444 15.14 16.58 -1.34
N GLN A 445 16.25 17.22 -1.74
CA GLN A 445 16.57 18.57 -1.27
C GLN A 445 15.58 19.60 -1.82
N THR A 446 15.21 19.51 -3.10
CA THR A 446 14.25 20.44 -3.73
C THR A 446 12.87 20.35 -3.05
N LEU A 447 12.46 19.16 -2.63
CA LEU A 447 11.21 18.97 -1.89
C LEU A 447 11.28 19.67 -0.53
N ALA A 448 12.36 19.49 0.22
CA ALA A 448 12.57 20.12 1.52
C ALA A 448 12.57 21.66 1.41
N ASP A 449 13.31 22.20 0.46
CA ASP A 449 13.41 23.64 0.21
C ASP A 449 12.06 24.25 -0.20
N THR A 450 11.26 23.49 -0.98
CA THR A 450 9.91 23.90 -1.39
C THR A 450 8.99 24.05 -0.18
N PHE A 451 9.03 23.10 0.76
CA PHE A 451 8.25 23.19 1.99
C PHE A 451 8.68 24.40 2.83
N VAL A 452 9.97 24.51 3.16
CA VAL A 452 10.51 25.58 4.00
C VAL A 452 10.17 26.96 3.40
N LYS A 453 10.36 27.12 2.10
CA LYS A 453 10.04 28.37 1.39
C LYS A 453 8.56 28.70 1.46
N SER A 454 7.68 27.72 1.25
CA SER A 454 6.23 27.93 1.28
C SER A 454 5.73 28.34 2.67
N TRP A 455 6.27 27.74 3.72
CA TRP A 455 5.93 28.09 5.09
C TRP A 455 6.47 29.46 5.51
N LYS A 456 7.66 29.83 5.03
CA LYS A 456 8.21 31.16 5.25
C LYS A 456 7.37 32.28 4.61
N GLU A 457 6.70 32.00 3.47
CA GLU A 457 5.82 32.98 2.78
C GLU A 457 4.64 33.45 3.67
N VAL A 458 4.24 32.62 4.63
CA VAL A 458 3.17 32.93 5.59
C VAL A 458 3.71 33.37 6.97
N GLY A 459 5.03 33.53 7.09
CA GLY A 459 5.71 34.01 8.31
C GLY A 459 6.09 32.91 9.30
N LEU A 460 6.10 31.62 8.90
CA LEU A 460 6.55 30.53 9.76
C LEU A 460 8.06 30.31 9.63
N ASP A 461 8.81 30.38 10.73
CA ASP A 461 10.23 30.05 10.77
C ASP A 461 10.38 28.54 10.89
N VAL A 462 10.76 27.88 9.78
CA VAL A 462 10.98 26.44 9.72
C VAL A 462 12.41 26.15 9.27
N LYS A 463 13.12 25.31 10.01
CA LYS A 463 14.48 24.89 9.72
C LYS A 463 14.56 23.37 9.67
N LEU A 464 15.43 22.85 8.82
CA LEU A 464 15.69 21.40 8.82
C LEU A 464 16.32 21.02 10.16
N THR A 465 15.86 19.93 10.76
CA THR A 465 16.48 19.33 11.93
C THR A 465 17.95 19.02 11.61
N ASP A 466 18.88 19.44 12.46
CA ASP A 466 20.32 19.36 12.25
C ASP A 466 20.83 20.09 10.98
N GLY A 467 20.03 20.99 10.39
CA GLY A 467 20.37 21.78 9.21
C GLY A 467 20.49 20.99 7.89
N LYS A 468 20.03 19.75 7.83
CA LYS A 468 20.19 18.84 6.66
C LYS A 468 19.06 17.82 6.54
N LEU A 469 19.00 17.16 5.39
CA LEU A 469 18.18 15.96 5.21
C LEU A 469 18.69 14.84 6.12
N MET A 470 17.78 14.09 6.69
CA MET A 470 18.07 13.04 7.68
C MET A 470 18.17 11.66 7.00
N ALA A 471 19.18 10.86 7.35
CA ALA A 471 19.24 9.47 6.91
C ALA A 471 18.00 8.70 7.37
N SER A 472 17.47 7.80 6.53
CA SER A 472 16.19 7.12 6.81
C SER A 472 16.18 6.37 8.15
N LYS A 473 17.30 5.75 8.52
CA LYS A 473 17.45 5.05 9.81
C LYS A 473 17.36 6.02 10.99
N ASP A 474 18.10 7.12 10.93
CA ASP A 474 18.12 8.14 11.99
C ASP A 474 16.75 8.79 12.14
N TRP A 475 16.10 9.11 11.02
CA TRP A 475 14.74 9.63 10.99
C TRP A 475 13.77 8.68 11.70
N SER A 476 13.81 7.39 11.34
CA SER A 476 12.91 6.40 11.91
C SER A 476 13.09 6.26 13.42
N GLN A 477 14.34 6.19 13.87
CA GLN A 477 14.66 6.07 15.29
C GLN A 477 14.25 7.30 16.09
N ARG A 478 14.58 8.51 15.61
CA ARG A 478 14.32 9.77 16.31
C ARG A 478 12.84 10.14 16.34
N VAL A 479 12.13 9.98 15.21
CA VAL A 479 10.68 10.25 15.16
C VAL A 479 9.90 9.28 16.04
N GLN A 480 10.26 7.99 16.06
CA GLN A 480 9.61 6.99 16.91
C GLN A 480 9.95 7.17 18.39
N ALA A 481 11.15 7.65 18.70
CA ALA A 481 11.58 7.93 20.08
C ALA A 481 11.06 9.25 20.64
N ASP A 482 10.24 9.98 19.89
CA ASP A 482 9.69 11.27 20.29
C ASP A 482 10.77 12.30 20.62
N ASP A 483 11.80 12.39 19.75
CA ASP A 483 12.91 13.32 19.92
C ASP A 483 12.41 14.77 20.03
N PRO A 484 12.69 15.49 21.14
CA PRO A 484 12.20 16.84 21.36
C PRO A 484 12.77 17.89 20.40
N GLN A 485 13.78 17.53 19.60
CA GLN A 485 14.31 18.38 18.55
C GLN A 485 13.53 18.29 17.24
N ILE A 486 12.44 17.52 17.18
CA ILE A 486 11.59 17.37 16.00
C ILE A 486 10.20 17.90 16.33
N ASP A 487 9.77 18.94 15.62
CA ASP A 487 8.42 19.50 15.74
C ASP A 487 7.52 19.05 14.59
N ILE A 488 8.11 18.93 13.40
CA ILE A 488 7.44 18.56 12.15
C ILE A 488 8.26 17.46 11.48
N PHE A 489 7.61 16.53 10.82
CA PHE A 489 8.29 15.49 10.06
C PHE A 489 7.55 15.15 8.76
N GLN A 490 8.30 14.79 7.72
CA GLN A 490 7.75 14.20 6.51
C GLN A 490 7.73 12.69 6.67
N GLY A 491 6.56 12.10 6.60
CA GLY A 491 6.34 10.68 6.70
C GLY A 491 5.67 10.09 5.46
N ALA A 492 5.61 8.76 5.42
CA ALA A 492 4.84 8.04 4.43
C ALA A 492 4.42 6.68 4.99
N TRP A 493 3.22 6.24 4.60
CA TRP A 493 2.69 4.94 4.97
C TRP A 493 2.17 4.18 3.76
N GLY A 494 2.46 2.88 3.71
CA GLY A 494 1.68 1.93 2.95
C GLY A 494 0.44 1.56 3.78
N LEU A 495 -0.73 1.89 3.28
CA LEU A 495 -1.98 1.76 4.06
C LEU A 495 -2.49 0.32 4.15
N GLY A 496 -1.93 -0.60 3.35
CA GLY A 496 -2.38 -1.99 3.28
C GLY A 496 -3.79 -2.14 2.69
N SER A 497 -4.32 -3.35 2.72
CA SER A 497 -5.67 -3.65 2.23
C SER A 497 -6.75 -3.38 3.27
N ASN A 498 -6.42 -3.42 4.56
CA ASN A 498 -7.35 -3.09 5.64
C ASN A 498 -7.56 -1.57 5.70
N PRO A 499 -8.79 -1.09 5.47
CA PRO A 499 -9.05 0.34 5.43
C PRO A 499 -9.10 1.00 6.81
N ASN A 500 -9.14 0.25 7.92
CA ASN A 500 -9.20 0.84 9.27
C ASN A 500 -7.85 1.41 9.69
N PRO A 501 -7.72 2.74 9.90
CA PRO A 501 -6.45 3.38 10.21
C PRO A 501 -6.05 3.30 11.70
N SER A 502 -6.78 2.57 12.54
CA SER A 502 -6.52 2.50 13.99
C SER A 502 -5.09 2.09 14.34
N GLY A 503 -4.50 1.19 13.54
CA GLY A 503 -3.11 0.79 13.67
C GLY A 503 -2.07 1.89 13.39
N LEU A 504 -2.48 3.00 12.76
CA LEU A 504 -1.60 4.13 12.43
C LEU A 504 -1.86 5.39 13.25
N VAL A 505 -3.12 5.60 13.67
CA VAL A 505 -3.52 6.86 14.34
C VAL A 505 -4.36 6.66 15.60
N GLY A 506 -4.59 5.41 16.01
CA GLY A 506 -5.30 5.10 17.25
C GLY A 506 -4.51 5.51 18.50
N LYS A 507 -5.23 5.70 19.59
CA LYS A 507 -4.67 6.09 20.90
C LYS A 507 -3.60 5.11 21.40
N THR A 508 -3.81 3.81 21.20
CA THR A 508 -2.92 2.75 21.68
C THR A 508 -1.84 2.35 20.66
N SER A 509 -1.85 2.97 19.46
CA SER A 509 -0.87 2.62 18.44
C SER A 509 0.50 3.27 18.66
N PRO A 510 1.58 2.51 18.79
CA PRO A 510 2.94 3.05 18.80
C PRO A 510 3.34 3.67 17.44
N LEU A 511 2.61 3.36 16.36
CA LEU A 511 2.80 3.92 15.03
C LEU A 511 2.05 5.25 14.82
N ASN A 512 1.27 5.71 15.81
CA ASN A 512 0.72 7.07 15.81
C ASN A 512 1.87 8.07 16.05
N LEU A 513 2.66 8.30 15.00
CA LEU A 513 3.89 9.12 15.07
C LEU A 513 3.63 10.58 15.39
N GLN A 514 2.42 11.08 15.15
CA GLN A 514 1.98 12.42 15.50
C GLN A 514 1.78 12.57 17.02
N ARG A 515 1.58 11.45 17.71
CA ARG A 515 1.22 11.41 19.13
C ARG A 515 -0.02 12.27 19.42
N TYR A 516 -1.03 12.10 18.55
CA TYR A 516 -2.24 12.91 18.60
C TYR A 516 -3.49 12.05 18.50
N THR A 517 -4.43 12.35 19.36
CA THR A 517 -5.80 11.84 19.31
C THR A 517 -6.72 12.81 20.02
N THR A 518 -8.01 12.77 19.72
CA THR A 518 -9.09 13.36 20.51
C THR A 518 -10.07 12.28 20.90
N GLU A 519 -10.92 12.55 21.87
CA GLU A 519 -11.96 11.60 22.27
C GLU A 519 -12.91 11.29 21.11
N GLU A 520 -13.24 12.28 20.27
CA GLU A 520 -14.08 12.13 19.10
C GLU A 520 -13.41 11.28 18.01
N LEU A 521 -12.12 11.49 17.75
CA LEU A 521 -11.37 10.68 16.78
C LEU A 521 -11.29 9.22 17.24
N GLN A 522 -11.01 8.98 18.52
CA GLN A 522 -10.95 7.62 19.06
C GLN A 522 -12.32 6.94 18.99
N LYS A 523 -13.42 7.63 19.37
CA LYS A 523 -14.78 7.09 19.20
C LYS A 523 -15.11 6.74 17.76
N SER A 524 -14.65 7.53 16.78
CA SER A 524 -14.84 7.23 15.36
C SER A 524 -14.05 5.98 14.93
N LEU A 525 -12.80 5.82 15.41
CA LEU A 525 -12.01 4.62 15.17
C LEU A 525 -12.64 3.37 15.79
N ASP A 526 -13.11 3.46 17.03
CA ASP A 526 -13.78 2.37 17.74
C ASP A 526 -15.07 1.98 17.02
N ALA A 527 -15.85 2.97 16.57
CA ALA A 527 -17.07 2.73 15.81
C ALA A 527 -16.81 1.97 14.51
N MET A 528 -15.77 2.35 13.75
CA MET A 528 -15.39 1.63 12.52
C MET A 528 -14.98 0.17 12.78
N GLY A 529 -14.50 -0.16 13.98
CA GLY A 529 -14.15 -1.51 14.40
C GLY A 529 -15.29 -2.32 15.00
N SER A 530 -16.48 -1.73 15.19
CA SER A 530 -17.59 -2.41 15.89
C SER A 530 -18.27 -3.46 15.02
N SER A 531 -18.93 -4.44 15.67
CA SER A 531 -19.68 -5.51 14.99
C SER A 531 -20.88 -5.02 14.16
N ASP A 532 -21.36 -3.80 14.38
CA ASP A 532 -22.44 -3.19 13.58
C ASP A 532 -21.98 -2.80 12.16
N MET A 533 -20.68 -2.72 11.93
CA MET A 533 -20.06 -2.27 10.68
C MET A 533 -19.91 -3.37 9.63
N PHE A 534 -20.61 -4.50 9.77
CA PHE A 534 -20.81 -5.47 8.68
C PHE A 534 -21.81 -4.99 7.62
N ASP A 535 -22.54 -3.91 7.88
CA ASP A 535 -23.35 -3.20 6.90
C ASP A 535 -22.47 -2.22 6.12
N ASP A 536 -22.35 -2.41 4.81
CA ASP A 536 -21.47 -1.63 3.93
C ASP A 536 -21.82 -0.13 3.90
N ALA A 537 -23.11 0.22 4.03
CA ALA A 537 -23.53 1.62 4.03
C ALA A 537 -23.15 2.32 5.33
N LYS A 538 -23.36 1.67 6.47
CA LYS A 538 -22.93 2.16 7.79
C LYS A 538 -21.43 2.27 7.88
N LEU A 539 -20.72 1.25 7.40
CA LEU A 539 -19.26 1.22 7.37
C LEU A 539 -18.73 2.41 6.56
N LYS A 540 -19.21 2.59 5.32
CA LYS A 540 -18.81 3.71 4.47
C LYS A 540 -19.07 5.07 5.13
N ASP A 541 -20.22 5.27 5.75
CA ASP A 541 -20.57 6.51 6.46
C ASP A 541 -19.60 6.77 7.64
N ALA A 542 -19.28 5.73 8.43
CA ALA A 542 -18.33 5.84 9.54
C ALA A 542 -16.93 6.25 9.06
N TYR A 543 -16.46 5.65 7.96
CA TYR A 543 -15.17 6.00 7.36
C TYR A 543 -15.13 7.42 6.79
N GLN A 544 -16.19 7.87 6.14
CA GLN A 544 -16.28 9.23 5.62
C GLN A 544 -16.34 10.28 6.74
N LYS A 545 -17.03 9.98 7.84
CA LYS A 545 -17.02 10.85 9.03
C LYS A 545 -15.62 10.96 9.64
N PHE A 546 -14.95 9.84 9.85
CA PHE A 546 -13.58 9.82 10.34
C PHE A 546 -12.63 10.60 9.41
N ASP A 547 -12.71 10.35 8.10
CA ASP A 547 -11.86 11.01 7.10
C ASP A 547 -11.97 12.54 7.18
N LYS A 548 -13.20 13.05 7.24
CA LYS A 548 -13.47 14.49 7.39
C LYS A 548 -12.91 15.04 8.71
N GLN A 549 -13.20 14.35 9.81
CA GLN A 549 -12.79 14.76 11.15
C GLN A 549 -11.26 14.78 11.30
N PHE A 550 -10.57 13.73 10.82
CA PHE A 550 -9.11 13.66 10.88
C PHE A 550 -8.46 14.76 10.03
N ARG A 551 -9.03 15.08 8.85
CA ARG A 551 -8.59 16.19 8.03
C ARG A 551 -8.75 17.54 8.75
N GLU A 552 -9.88 17.77 9.41
CA GLU A 552 -10.14 19.02 10.17
C GLU A 552 -9.17 19.19 11.32
N GLU A 553 -8.77 18.12 11.97
CA GLU A 553 -7.75 18.15 13.03
C GLU A 553 -6.33 18.39 12.51
N ALA A 554 -6.07 18.13 11.23
CA ALA A 554 -4.80 18.36 10.57
C ALA A 554 -3.59 17.78 11.34
N ALA A 555 -3.75 16.66 12.02
CA ALA A 555 -2.65 16.02 12.74
C ALA A 555 -1.55 15.54 11.79
N TRP A 556 -1.94 15.25 10.56
CA TRP A 556 -1.05 15.18 9.40
C TRP A 556 -1.67 15.91 8.20
N LEU A 557 -0.83 16.30 7.25
CA LEU A 557 -1.21 16.91 5.98
C LEU A 557 -0.84 15.96 4.85
N PRO A 558 -1.78 15.20 4.29
CA PRO A 558 -1.49 14.31 3.18
C PRO A 558 -1.19 15.14 1.94
N PHE A 559 -0.10 14.84 1.23
CA PHE A 559 0.28 15.65 0.07
C PHE A 559 0.51 14.84 -1.21
N SER A 560 0.64 13.53 -1.12
CA SER A 560 0.94 12.74 -2.30
C SER A 560 0.44 11.30 -2.17
N TRP A 561 -0.45 10.88 -3.08
CA TRP A 561 -0.73 9.47 -3.35
C TRP A 561 0.16 8.97 -4.49
N GLN A 562 0.73 7.80 -4.31
CA GLN A 562 1.57 7.16 -5.32
C GLN A 562 0.73 6.47 -6.41
N GLN A 563 1.34 6.32 -7.59
CA GLN A 563 0.90 5.36 -8.59
C GLN A 563 1.88 4.19 -8.60
N GLN A 564 1.36 2.98 -8.62
CA GLN A 564 2.14 1.79 -8.93
C GLN A 564 2.21 1.64 -10.45
N MET A 565 3.42 1.55 -10.98
CA MET A 565 3.65 1.44 -12.42
C MET A 565 4.27 0.08 -12.74
N THR A 566 3.73 -0.56 -13.78
CA THR A 566 4.15 -1.88 -14.26
C THR A 566 4.54 -1.79 -15.72
N TRP A 567 5.75 -2.25 -16.07
CA TRP A 567 6.17 -2.46 -17.44
C TRP A 567 5.66 -3.79 -17.97
N VAL A 568 5.11 -3.77 -19.18
CA VAL A 568 4.65 -4.96 -19.91
C VAL A 568 5.26 -4.96 -21.31
N ASN A 569 6.12 -5.94 -21.60
CA ASN A 569 6.75 -6.11 -22.90
C ASN A 569 5.71 -6.52 -23.97
N LYS A 570 5.92 -6.09 -25.21
CA LYS A 570 5.01 -6.37 -26.34
C LYS A 570 4.77 -7.84 -26.64
N ARG A 571 5.67 -8.76 -26.23
CA ARG A 571 5.40 -10.18 -26.42
C ARG A 571 4.38 -10.76 -25.42
N VAL A 572 4.02 -10.05 -24.36
CA VAL A 572 2.90 -10.43 -23.48
C VAL A 572 1.62 -10.05 -24.21
N LYS A 573 0.79 -11.04 -24.58
CA LYS A 573 -0.37 -10.84 -25.45
C LYS A 573 -1.38 -9.89 -24.83
N THR A 574 -1.82 -10.17 -23.61
CA THR A 574 -2.75 -9.34 -22.86
C THR A 574 -2.32 -9.22 -21.40
N PHE A 575 -2.44 -8.03 -20.84
CA PHE A 575 -2.18 -7.79 -19.41
C PHE A 575 -3.13 -6.71 -18.89
N ASP A 576 -3.87 -7.03 -17.83
CA ASP A 576 -4.90 -6.15 -17.25
C ASP A 576 -4.78 -6.13 -15.73
N LEU A 577 -4.33 -5.01 -15.16
CA LEU A 577 -4.12 -4.84 -13.72
C LEU A 577 -5.40 -5.08 -12.91
N ALA A 578 -6.55 -4.57 -13.42
CA ALA A 578 -7.82 -4.75 -12.72
C ALA A 578 -8.26 -6.21 -12.69
N LYS A 579 -8.12 -6.94 -13.80
CA LYS A 579 -8.44 -8.36 -13.89
C LYS A 579 -7.49 -9.24 -13.09
N LEU A 580 -6.21 -8.87 -13.02
CA LEU A 580 -5.24 -9.56 -12.14
C LEU A 580 -5.65 -9.41 -10.67
N LYS A 581 -6.07 -8.22 -10.27
CA LYS A 581 -6.53 -7.94 -8.91
C LYS A 581 -7.78 -8.72 -8.53
N THR A 582 -8.79 -8.78 -9.41
CA THR A 582 -10.03 -9.54 -9.16
C THR A 582 -9.87 -11.04 -9.37
N GLY A 583 -8.73 -11.46 -9.92
CA GLY A 583 -8.44 -12.86 -10.25
C GLY A 583 -9.12 -13.38 -11.52
N GLU A 584 -9.73 -12.50 -12.33
CA GLU A 584 -10.25 -12.87 -13.65
C GLU A 584 -9.11 -13.19 -14.63
N GLN A 585 -7.98 -12.48 -14.54
CA GLN A 585 -6.73 -12.85 -15.20
C GLN A 585 -5.76 -13.42 -14.15
N LYS A 586 -4.98 -14.40 -14.53
CA LYS A 586 -3.93 -14.99 -13.69
C LYS A 586 -2.60 -14.90 -14.41
N VAL A 587 -1.51 -14.64 -13.67
CA VAL A 587 -0.17 -14.59 -14.26
C VAL A 587 0.22 -15.93 -14.91
N TYR A 588 -0.15 -17.04 -14.31
CA TYR A 588 0.10 -18.37 -14.88
C TYR A 588 -0.69 -18.65 -16.17
N GLY A 589 -1.76 -17.89 -16.44
CA GLY A 589 -2.55 -17.94 -17.66
C GLY A 589 -2.15 -16.93 -18.74
N LEU A 590 -1.06 -16.17 -18.53
CA LEU A 590 -0.56 -15.25 -19.56
C LEU A 590 -0.08 -16.01 -20.80
N GLU A 591 -0.29 -15.40 -21.96
CA GLU A 591 0.17 -15.91 -23.24
C GLU A 591 1.29 -15.03 -23.78
N LEU A 592 2.34 -15.67 -24.29
CA LEU A 592 3.48 -14.99 -24.93
C LEU A 592 3.43 -15.21 -26.44
N THR A 593 3.73 -14.19 -27.23
CA THR A 593 3.59 -14.20 -28.70
C THR A 593 4.91 -14.36 -29.46
N ALA A 594 6.04 -14.52 -28.75
CA ALA A 594 7.36 -14.74 -29.34
C ALA A 594 8.28 -15.50 -28.37
N ASP A 595 9.37 -16.05 -28.88
CA ASP A 595 10.36 -16.82 -28.11
C ASP A 595 11.18 -15.97 -27.13
N ALA A 596 11.32 -14.67 -27.40
CA ALA A 596 12.05 -13.74 -26.55
C ALA A 596 11.30 -12.40 -26.44
N PRO A 597 11.53 -11.64 -25.35
CA PRO A 597 10.97 -10.29 -25.23
C PRO A 597 11.39 -9.39 -26.37
N ALA A 598 10.49 -8.51 -26.81
CA ALA A 598 10.77 -7.53 -27.85
C ALA A 598 11.85 -6.55 -27.38
N LYS A 599 12.73 -6.13 -28.29
CA LYS A 599 13.76 -5.10 -28.06
C LYS A 599 13.26 -3.75 -28.59
N ASN A 600 13.78 -2.65 -27.99
CA ASN A 600 13.43 -1.28 -28.40
C ASN A 600 14.13 -0.89 -29.70
#